data_bf2737147ed61032a52633d5496d0afc
#
_entry.id   bf2737147ed61032a52633d5496d0afc
#
_cell.length_a   1.000
_cell.length_b   1.000
_cell.length_c   1.000
_cell.angle_alpha   90.00
_cell.angle_beta   90.00
_cell.angle_gamma   90.00
#
_symmetry.space_group_name_H-M   'P 1'
#
loop_
_entity.id
_entity.type
_entity.pdbx_description
1 polymer ?
#
loop_
_entity_poly.entity_id
_entity_poly.type
_entity_poly.pdbx_seq_one_letter_code
_entity_poly.pdbx_strand_id
1 'polypeptide(L)'
;KKFCPCFMVIGQNKEEQEKSENRLCPCTPALANEIPTSGSCHCGIFCTNEKALEIKKENNLHDVIATHSRGLTKEEGKKLLAKSELNSIELESLLEARDLGFIDFTLVDTREWMEWVSNRIKGTDYLIPTTSFYDALEQIMSKKDIPVVVYCLSGSRSAYCQRIMKDLGFSSVANLDYGISSY
;
A
#
# COMPACT_ATOMS: atom_id res chain seq x y z
N LYS A 1 10.13 -22.82 11.55
CA LYS A 1 10.10 -23.37 10.17
C LYS A 1 8.84 -22.89 9.49
N LYS A 2 8.88 -22.54 8.20
CA LYS A 2 7.70 -22.10 7.42
C LYS A 2 7.36 -23.22 6.44
N PHE A 3 6.11 -23.66 6.48
CA PHE A 3 5.59 -24.65 5.52
C PHE A 3 5.38 -24.03 4.15
N CYS A 4 5.50 -24.85 3.11
CA CYS A 4 5.31 -24.43 1.73
C CYS A 4 3.80 -24.09 1.50
N PRO A 5 3.44 -22.89 1.03
CA PRO A 5 2.04 -22.50 0.85
C PRO A 5 1.35 -23.21 -0.31
N CYS A 6 2.11 -23.90 -1.18
CA CYS A 6 1.56 -24.65 -2.32
C CYS A 6 0.97 -26.00 -1.95
N PHE A 7 1.14 -26.44 -0.71
CA PHE A 7 0.68 -27.73 -0.23
C PHE A 7 -0.17 -27.59 1.03
N MET A 8 -1.19 -28.43 1.11
CA MET A 8 -2.00 -28.48 2.32
C MET A 8 -1.15 -28.99 3.48
N VAL A 9 -1.12 -28.25 4.58
CA VAL A 9 -0.40 -28.63 5.80
C VAL A 9 -1.24 -29.66 6.55
N ILE A 10 -0.65 -30.80 6.84
CA ILE A 10 -1.29 -31.92 7.54
C ILE A 10 -0.99 -31.78 9.04
N GLY A 11 -2.01 -31.85 9.89
CA GLY A 11 -1.93 -31.75 11.35
C GLY A 11 -2.77 -30.61 11.90
N GLN A 12 -3.41 -30.85 13.04
CA GLN A 12 -4.30 -29.86 13.69
C GLN A 12 -3.54 -28.89 14.61
N ASN A 13 -2.36 -29.30 15.07
CA ASN A 13 -1.52 -28.49 15.93
C ASN A 13 -0.06 -28.51 15.45
N LYS A 14 0.76 -27.62 16.00
CA LYS A 14 2.16 -27.41 15.57
C LYS A 14 3.02 -28.67 15.72
N GLU A 15 2.79 -29.47 16.75
CA GLU A 15 3.55 -30.69 17.01
C GLU A 15 3.24 -31.80 16.01
N GLU A 16 1.97 -31.95 15.62
CA GLU A 16 1.55 -32.87 14.57
C GLU A 16 2.05 -32.41 13.20
N GLN A 17 2.00 -31.12 12.91
CA GLN A 17 2.50 -30.54 11.67
C GLN A 17 4.01 -30.74 11.50
N GLU A 18 4.78 -30.68 12.58
CA GLU A 18 6.23 -30.91 12.53
C GLU A 18 6.62 -32.39 12.41
N LYS A 19 5.77 -33.30 12.88
CA LYS A 19 5.97 -34.77 12.74
C LYS A 19 5.47 -35.32 11.44
N SER A 20 4.57 -34.61 10.75
CA SER A 20 4.01 -35.02 9.46
C SER A 20 4.97 -34.75 8.31
N GLU A 21 4.75 -35.37 7.15
CA GLU A 21 5.55 -35.16 5.91
C GLU A 21 5.25 -33.81 5.24
N ASN A 22 5.08 -32.76 6.02
CA ASN A 22 4.82 -31.41 5.52
C ASN A 22 6.08 -30.83 4.87
N ARG A 23 5.89 -30.22 3.70
CA ARG A 23 6.99 -29.62 2.95
C ARG A 23 7.38 -28.26 3.54
N LEU A 24 8.64 -28.13 3.92
CA LEU A 24 9.20 -26.88 4.36
C LEU A 24 9.62 -26.01 3.17
N CYS A 25 9.54 -24.72 3.31
CA CYS A 25 9.94 -23.77 2.27
C CYS A 25 11.40 -23.30 2.52
N PRO A 26 12.28 -23.28 1.48
CA PRO A 26 12.08 -23.81 0.12
C PRO A 26 12.01 -25.34 0.10
N CYS A 27 11.07 -25.91 -0.67
CA CYS A 27 10.88 -27.36 -0.70
C CYS A 27 11.88 -28.06 -1.63
N THR A 28 12.10 -29.36 -1.39
CA THR A 28 13.05 -30.15 -2.18
C THR A 28 12.77 -30.11 -3.68
N PRO A 29 11.52 -30.26 -4.19
CA PRO A 29 11.24 -30.11 -5.63
C PRO A 29 11.63 -28.73 -6.18
N ALA A 30 11.43 -27.67 -5.42
CA ALA A 30 11.83 -26.33 -5.83
C ALA A 30 13.33 -26.20 -6.00
N LEU A 31 14.10 -26.71 -5.03
CA LEU A 31 15.56 -26.62 -5.05
C LEU A 31 16.20 -27.56 -6.08
N ALA A 32 15.67 -28.79 -6.22
CA ALA A 32 16.25 -29.81 -7.08
C ALA A 32 15.89 -29.67 -8.57
N ASN A 33 14.67 -29.19 -8.88
CA ASN A 33 14.14 -29.20 -10.24
C ASN A 33 13.62 -27.84 -10.71
N GLU A 34 12.71 -27.19 -9.95
CA GLU A 34 11.98 -26.03 -10.46
C GLU A 34 12.87 -24.82 -10.64
N ILE A 35 13.60 -24.42 -9.60
CA ILE A 35 14.50 -23.25 -9.65
C ILE A 35 15.62 -23.43 -10.67
N PRO A 36 16.33 -24.59 -10.73
CA PRO A 36 17.34 -24.82 -11.76
C PRO A 36 16.81 -24.84 -13.18
N THR A 37 15.56 -25.25 -13.40
CA THR A 37 14.99 -25.44 -14.75
C THR A 37 14.23 -24.23 -15.25
N SER A 38 13.39 -23.62 -14.39
CA SER A 38 12.51 -22.51 -14.76
C SER A 38 12.92 -21.17 -14.17
N GLY A 39 13.94 -21.16 -13.32
CA GLY A 39 14.39 -19.96 -12.63
C GLY A 39 13.55 -19.57 -11.40
N SER A 40 12.43 -20.25 -11.15
CA SER A 40 11.57 -19.96 -9.99
C SER A 40 10.91 -21.22 -9.43
N CYS A 41 10.54 -21.19 -8.15
CA CYS A 41 9.73 -22.24 -7.56
C CYS A 41 8.25 -22.09 -7.97
N HIS A 42 7.49 -23.16 -7.84
CA HIS A 42 6.07 -23.23 -8.20
C HIS A 42 5.21 -22.10 -7.59
N CYS A 43 5.50 -21.69 -6.38
CA CYS A 43 4.77 -20.60 -5.70
C CYS A 43 5.36 -19.20 -5.94
N GLY A 44 6.41 -19.04 -6.75
CA GLY A 44 6.99 -17.75 -7.09
C GLY A 44 7.73 -17.05 -5.96
N ILE A 45 7.86 -17.67 -4.76
CA ILE A 45 8.51 -17.05 -3.59
C ILE A 45 10.03 -17.02 -3.71
N PHE A 46 10.61 -18.03 -4.36
CA PHE A 46 12.05 -18.15 -4.59
C PHE A 46 12.33 -18.18 -6.09
N CYS A 47 13.32 -17.41 -6.52
CA CYS A 47 13.77 -17.39 -7.90
C CYS A 47 15.29 -17.16 -7.96
N THR A 48 15.88 -17.43 -9.14
CA THR A 48 17.27 -17.04 -9.43
C THR A 48 17.39 -15.54 -9.61
N ASN A 49 18.63 -15.01 -9.53
CA ASN A 49 18.89 -13.59 -9.77
C ASN A 49 18.50 -13.18 -11.20
N GLU A 50 18.75 -14.05 -12.19
CA GLU A 50 18.40 -13.82 -13.59
C GLU A 50 16.88 -13.68 -13.74
N LYS A 51 16.13 -14.62 -13.14
CA LYS A 51 14.66 -14.58 -13.17
C LYS A 51 14.08 -13.37 -12.44
N ALA A 52 14.69 -12.98 -11.34
CA ALA A 52 14.31 -11.76 -10.63
C ALA A 52 14.52 -10.50 -11.46
N LEU A 53 15.58 -10.45 -12.28
CA LEU A 53 15.83 -9.35 -13.20
C LEU A 53 14.85 -9.32 -14.37
N GLU A 54 14.45 -10.50 -14.89
CA GLU A 54 13.39 -10.61 -15.90
C GLU A 54 12.06 -10.09 -15.36
N ILE A 55 11.65 -10.57 -14.18
CA ILE A 55 10.41 -10.13 -13.51
C ILE A 55 10.44 -8.61 -13.26
N LYS A 56 11.58 -8.06 -12.84
CA LYS A 56 11.72 -6.59 -12.70
C LYS A 56 11.57 -5.86 -14.03
N LYS A 57 12.12 -6.38 -15.12
CA LYS A 57 11.97 -5.80 -16.46
C LYS A 57 10.52 -5.90 -16.94
N GLU A 58 9.85 -7.04 -16.71
CA GLU A 58 8.44 -7.23 -17.04
C GLU A 58 7.55 -6.31 -16.21
N ASN A 59 7.82 -6.14 -14.91
CA ASN A 59 7.10 -5.19 -14.06
C ASN A 59 7.33 -3.74 -14.50
N ASN A 60 8.57 -3.36 -14.90
CA ASN A 60 8.82 -2.04 -15.46
C ASN A 60 8.05 -1.81 -16.77
N LEU A 61 7.83 -2.85 -17.57
CA LEU A 61 7.00 -2.77 -18.76
C LEU A 61 5.51 -2.61 -18.41
N HIS A 62 5.06 -3.29 -17.36
CA HIS A 62 3.72 -3.11 -16.78
C HIS A 62 3.55 -1.70 -16.23
N ASP A 63 4.55 -1.17 -15.57
CA ASP A 63 4.58 0.19 -15.04
C ASP A 63 4.49 1.23 -16.17
N VAL A 64 5.17 1.00 -17.29
CA VAL A 64 5.08 1.85 -18.49
C VAL A 64 3.69 1.77 -19.14
N ILE A 65 3.05 0.60 -19.16
CA ILE A 65 1.69 0.43 -19.67
C ILE A 65 0.67 1.08 -18.72
N ALA A 66 0.84 0.93 -17.41
CA ALA A 66 -0.01 1.56 -16.41
C ALA A 66 0.10 3.09 -16.46
N THR A 67 1.31 3.64 -16.58
CA THR A 67 1.54 5.08 -16.80
C THR A 67 0.95 5.61 -18.11
N HIS A 68 0.79 4.76 -19.14
CA HIS A 68 0.10 5.14 -20.38
C HIS A 68 -1.43 5.11 -20.24
N SER A 69 -1.97 4.32 -19.34
CA SER A 69 -3.43 4.20 -19.16
C SER A 69 -4.05 5.28 -18.28
N ARG A 70 -3.31 5.82 -17.31
CA ARG A 70 -3.77 6.90 -16.39
C ARG A 70 -2.73 8.01 -16.18
N GLY A 71 -1.52 7.81 -16.63
CA GLY A 71 -0.29 8.58 -16.73
C GLY A 71 -0.28 9.97 -16.14
N LEU A 72 -0.35 10.12 -14.81
CA LEU A 72 0.00 11.40 -14.20
C LEU A 72 1.49 11.67 -14.39
N THR A 73 1.79 12.77 -15.05
CA THR A 73 3.14 13.33 -15.01
C THR A 73 3.44 13.85 -13.60
N LYS A 74 4.70 13.96 -13.25
CA LYS A 74 5.14 14.52 -11.96
C LYS A 74 4.55 15.91 -11.69
N GLU A 75 4.41 16.73 -12.72
CA GLU A 75 3.85 18.07 -12.61
C GLU A 75 2.33 18.07 -12.39
N GLU A 76 1.62 17.17 -13.04
CA GLU A 76 0.17 16.99 -12.81
C GLU A 76 -0.09 16.44 -11.41
N GLY A 77 0.71 15.47 -10.95
CA GLY A 77 0.61 14.96 -9.59
C GLY A 77 0.80 16.04 -8.53
N LYS A 78 1.80 16.92 -8.70
CA LYS A 78 2.00 18.08 -7.82
C LYS A 78 0.82 19.04 -7.83
N LYS A 79 0.22 19.30 -9.01
CA LYS A 79 -0.96 20.14 -9.12
C LYS A 79 -2.17 19.55 -8.41
N LEU A 80 -2.37 18.23 -8.51
CA LEU A 80 -3.43 17.54 -7.78
C LEU A 80 -3.20 17.61 -6.27
N LEU A 81 -2.00 17.34 -5.79
CA LEU A 81 -1.67 17.43 -4.36
C LEU A 81 -1.78 18.86 -3.79
N ALA A 82 -1.74 19.89 -4.62
CA ALA A 82 -1.98 21.27 -4.21
C ALA A 82 -3.48 21.64 -4.11
N LYS A 83 -4.39 20.78 -4.55
CA LYS A 83 -5.83 20.99 -4.39
C LYS A 83 -6.25 20.85 -2.92
N SER A 84 -7.35 21.49 -2.58
CA SER A 84 -7.99 21.31 -1.27
C SER A 84 -8.79 20.00 -1.20
N GLU A 85 -9.35 19.58 -2.33
CA GLU A 85 -10.21 18.39 -2.43
C GLU A 85 -9.81 17.56 -3.63
N LEU A 86 -9.87 16.24 -3.46
CA LEU A 86 -9.60 15.23 -4.48
C LEU A 86 -10.81 14.32 -4.60
N ASN A 87 -11.13 13.90 -5.81
CA ASN A 87 -12.08 12.80 -6.02
C ASN A 87 -11.35 11.43 -6.00
N SER A 88 -12.13 10.35 -6.00
CA SER A 88 -11.59 8.97 -5.93
C SER A 88 -10.68 8.63 -7.11
N ILE A 89 -10.99 9.08 -8.33
CA ILE A 89 -10.19 8.82 -9.53
C ILE A 89 -8.84 9.56 -9.45
N GLU A 90 -8.83 10.79 -8.95
CA GLU A 90 -7.62 11.57 -8.73
C GLU A 90 -6.72 10.92 -7.66
N LEU A 91 -7.31 10.45 -6.54
CA LEU A 91 -6.56 9.74 -5.52
C LEU A 91 -5.98 8.43 -6.04
N GLU A 92 -6.75 7.65 -6.79
CA GLU A 92 -6.28 6.41 -7.39
C GLU A 92 -5.08 6.66 -8.32
N SER A 93 -5.16 7.70 -9.15
CA SER A 93 -4.06 8.11 -10.04
C SER A 93 -2.82 8.59 -9.27
N LEU A 94 -3.01 9.30 -8.15
CA LEU A 94 -1.92 9.69 -7.25
C LEU A 94 -1.26 8.50 -6.56
N LEU A 95 -2.04 7.51 -6.12
CA LEU A 95 -1.51 6.29 -5.51
C LEU A 95 -0.68 5.48 -6.51
N GLU A 96 -1.17 5.34 -7.75
CA GLU A 96 -0.41 4.70 -8.83
C GLU A 96 0.91 5.45 -9.10
N ALA A 97 0.89 6.77 -9.23
CA ALA A 97 2.08 7.58 -9.44
C ALA A 97 3.06 7.52 -8.26
N ARG A 98 2.57 7.38 -7.03
CA ARG A 98 3.39 7.17 -5.82
C ARG A 98 4.04 5.79 -5.83
N ASP A 99 3.30 4.74 -6.15
CA ASP A 99 3.82 3.37 -6.24
C ASP A 99 4.92 3.26 -7.31
N LEU A 100 4.83 4.05 -8.38
CA LEU A 100 5.84 4.18 -9.43
C LEU A 100 7.03 5.09 -9.04
N GLY A 101 6.98 5.76 -7.90
CA GLY A 101 8.04 6.65 -7.43
C GLY A 101 8.11 8.03 -8.11
N PHE A 102 7.06 8.46 -8.83
CA PHE A 102 7.02 9.77 -9.49
C PHE A 102 6.69 10.91 -8.55
N ILE A 103 5.89 10.65 -7.53
CA ILE A 103 5.47 11.61 -6.51
C ILE A 103 5.59 10.98 -5.13
N ASP A 104 5.59 11.81 -4.11
CA ASP A 104 5.53 11.40 -2.71
C ASP A 104 4.43 12.16 -1.98
N PHE A 105 3.63 11.46 -1.19
CA PHE A 105 2.62 12.02 -0.30
C PHE A 105 2.24 11.00 0.77
N THR A 106 1.69 11.49 1.86
CA THR A 106 1.19 10.66 2.97
C THR A 106 -0.32 10.54 2.88
N LEU A 107 -0.85 9.31 2.86
CA LEU A 107 -2.30 9.05 2.92
C LEU A 107 -2.71 8.70 4.35
N VAL A 108 -3.66 9.47 4.90
CA VAL A 108 -4.09 9.38 6.29
C VAL A 108 -5.58 9.05 6.38
N ASP A 109 -5.91 7.99 7.11
CA ASP A 109 -7.28 7.70 7.53
C ASP A 109 -7.58 8.40 8.85
N THR A 110 -8.64 9.20 8.89
CA THR A 110 -9.08 9.91 10.10
C THR A 110 -10.28 9.25 10.78
N ARG A 111 -10.61 8.02 10.37
CA ARG A 111 -11.68 7.24 10.99
C ARG A 111 -11.20 6.57 12.27
N GLU A 112 -12.12 5.92 12.95
CA GLU A 112 -11.82 5.21 14.19
C GLU A 112 -11.23 3.81 13.92
N TRP A 113 -10.55 3.26 14.93
CA TRP A 113 -9.87 1.95 14.85
C TRP A 113 -10.76 0.84 14.30
N MET A 114 -12.03 0.76 14.73
CA MET A 114 -12.95 -0.29 14.27
C MET A 114 -13.29 -0.15 12.79
N GLU A 115 -13.37 1.07 12.27
CA GLU A 115 -13.58 1.32 10.84
C GLU A 115 -12.34 0.93 10.04
N TRP A 116 -11.15 1.27 10.54
CA TRP A 116 -9.87 0.92 9.95
C TRP A 116 -9.66 -0.61 9.83
N VAL A 117 -10.00 -1.37 10.85
CA VAL A 117 -9.87 -2.84 10.86
C VAL A 117 -10.84 -3.48 9.87
N SER A 118 -12.04 -2.89 9.70
CA SER A 118 -13.07 -3.39 8.79
C SER A 118 -12.65 -3.26 7.32
N ASN A 119 -12.22 -2.07 6.92
CA ASN A 119 -11.72 -1.80 5.57
C ASN A 119 -10.87 -0.53 5.57
N ARG A 120 -10.04 -0.34 4.55
CA ARG A 120 -9.28 0.89 4.32
C ARG A 120 -8.84 1.00 2.87
N ILE A 121 -8.51 2.20 2.43
CA ILE A 121 -7.91 2.42 1.11
C ILE A 121 -6.52 1.79 1.10
N LYS A 122 -6.22 0.97 0.09
CA LYS A 122 -4.89 0.38 -0.10
C LYS A 122 -3.86 1.50 -0.25
N GLY A 123 -2.72 1.37 0.41
CA GLY A 123 -1.67 2.40 0.40
C GLY A 123 -1.84 3.48 1.47
N THR A 124 -2.81 3.35 2.39
CA THR A 124 -2.90 4.23 3.56
C THR A 124 -1.72 4.03 4.50
N ASP A 125 -1.06 5.13 4.86
CA ASP A 125 0.17 5.12 5.65
C ASP A 125 -0.10 5.20 7.15
N TYR A 126 -1.09 6.01 7.57
CA TYR A 126 -1.37 6.28 8.98
C TYR A 126 -2.87 6.26 9.27
N LEU A 127 -3.19 5.78 10.47
CA LEU A 127 -4.47 5.99 11.12
C LEU A 127 -4.32 7.11 12.16
N ILE A 128 -5.05 8.21 11.99
CA ILE A 128 -5.07 9.36 12.90
C ILE A 128 -6.54 9.62 13.27
N PRO A 129 -7.07 8.90 14.27
CA PRO A 129 -8.49 8.96 14.59
C PRO A 129 -8.91 10.35 15.06
N THR A 130 -10.10 10.78 14.67
CA THR A 130 -10.63 12.09 15.05
C THR A 130 -10.75 12.26 16.57
N THR A 131 -11.04 11.19 17.30
CA THR A 131 -11.18 11.20 18.77
C THR A 131 -9.88 11.37 19.52
N SER A 132 -8.74 10.96 18.94
CA SER A 132 -7.38 11.09 19.51
C SER A 132 -6.45 11.86 18.55
N PHE A 133 -7.01 12.81 17.81
CA PHE A 133 -6.35 13.42 16.67
C PHE A 133 -4.97 14.01 17.00
N TYR A 134 -4.87 14.83 18.06
CA TYR A 134 -3.62 15.50 18.39
C TYR A 134 -2.51 14.54 18.80
N ASP A 135 -2.82 13.54 19.62
CA ASP A 135 -1.85 12.54 20.07
C ASP A 135 -1.38 11.68 18.89
N ALA A 136 -2.32 11.27 18.03
CA ALA A 136 -1.98 10.46 16.86
C ALA A 136 -1.26 11.25 15.77
N LEU A 137 -1.51 12.55 15.66
CA LEU A 137 -0.88 13.44 14.67
C LEU A 137 0.63 13.58 14.88
N GLU A 138 1.12 13.39 16.11
CA GLU A 138 2.56 13.42 16.41
C GLU A 138 3.38 12.47 15.52
N GLN A 139 2.79 11.37 15.04
CA GLN A 139 3.43 10.40 14.15
C GLN A 139 3.92 11.02 12.84
N ILE A 140 3.28 12.10 12.38
CA ILE A 140 3.61 12.75 11.11
C ILE A 140 4.02 14.23 11.26
N MET A 141 4.20 14.72 12.49
CA MET A 141 4.62 16.11 12.73
C MET A 141 5.99 16.45 12.13
N SER A 142 6.87 15.46 11.97
CA SER A 142 8.17 15.63 11.30
C SER A 142 8.07 15.66 9.76
N LYS A 143 6.89 15.38 9.19
CA LYS A 143 6.66 15.25 7.74
C LYS A 143 5.81 16.39 7.17
N LYS A 144 5.80 17.55 7.79
CA LYS A 144 4.95 18.69 7.38
C LYS A 144 5.21 19.20 5.96
N ASP A 145 6.41 18.98 5.45
CA ASP A 145 6.80 19.39 4.09
C ASP A 145 6.34 18.39 3.01
N ILE A 146 5.92 17.17 3.42
CA ILE A 146 5.38 16.17 2.52
C ILE A 146 3.88 16.42 2.37
N PRO A 147 3.32 16.49 1.15
CA PRO A 147 1.90 16.60 0.94
C PRO A 147 1.11 15.49 1.64
N VAL A 148 -0.03 15.83 2.23
CA VAL A 148 -0.89 14.87 2.93
C VAL A 148 -2.25 14.81 2.24
N VAL A 149 -2.76 13.61 2.06
CA VAL A 149 -4.16 13.38 1.67
C VAL A 149 -4.87 12.75 2.85
N VAL A 150 -5.97 13.34 3.28
CA VAL A 150 -6.78 12.83 4.40
C VAL A 150 -8.12 12.32 3.90
N TYR A 151 -8.61 11.26 4.51
CA TYR A 151 -9.95 10.76 4.25
C TYR A 151 -10.64 10.26 5.51
N CYS A 152 -11.96 10.22 5.47
CA CYS A 152 -12.79 9.52 6.47
C CYS A 152 -13.88 8.72 5.76
N LEU A 153 -15.02 8.48 6.39
CA LEU A 153 -16.13 7.77 5.77
C LEU A 153 -16.76 8.57 4.63
N SER A 154 -17.13 9.84 4.88
CA SER A 154 -17.90 10.71 3.97
C SER A 154 -17.24 12.05 3.65
N GLY A 155 -15.98 12.26 4.05
CA GLY A 155 -15.24 13.49 3.81
C GLY A 155 -15.36 14.57 4.90
N SER A 156 -16.38 14.57 5.75
CA SER A 156 -16.64 15.64 6.72
C SER A 156 -15.66 15.67 7.90
N ARG A 157 -15.36 14.52 8.51
CA ARG A 157 -14.38 14.41 9.60
C ARG A 157 -12.97 14.77 9.11
N SER A 158 -12.60 14.26 7.95
CA SER A 158 -11.30 14.55 7.34
C SER A 158 -11.15 16.00 6.90
N ALA A 159 -12.21 16.66 6.44
CA ALA A 159 -12.19 18.11 6.16
C ALA A 159 -11.96 18.95 7.42
N TYR A 160 -12.45 18.51 8.58
CA TYR A 160 -12.15 19.14 9.85
C TYR A 160 -10.66 18.94 10.23
N CYS A 161 -10.15 17.72 10.12
CA CYS A 161 -8.74 17.40 10.36
C CYS A 161 -7.81 18.16 9.40
N GLN A 162 -8.18 18.29 8.13
CA GLN A 162 -7.46 19.06 7.13
C GLN A 162 -7.22 20.52 7.57
N ARG A 163 -8.25 21.18 8.08
CA ARG A 163 -8.14 22.56 8.57
C ARG A 163 -7.13 22.68 9.71
N ILE A 164 -7.24 21.79 10.71
CA ILE A 164 -6.30 21.76 11.84
C ILE A 164 -4.86 21.53 11.35
N MET A 165 -4.64 20.60 10.45
CA MET A 165 -3.31 20.31 9.91
C MET A 165 -2.72 21.52 9.17
N LYS A 166 -3.54 22.24 8.38
CA LYS A 166 -3.12 23.49 7.72
C LYS A 166 -2.73 24.55 8.74
N ASP A 167 -3.52 24.75 9.82
CA ASP A 167 -3.23 25.69 10.89
C ASP A 167 -1.94 25.31 11.66
N LEU A 168 -1.63 24.03 11.75
CA LEU A 168 -0.39 23.51 12.34
C LEU A 168 0.83 23.56 11.41
N GLY A 169 0.68 24.08 10.20
CA GLY A 169 1.76 24.36 9.26
C GLY A 169 2.15 23.22 8.33
N PHE A 170 1.25 22.28 8.07
CA PHE A 170 1.45 21.32 6.98
C PHE A 170 1.39 22.03 5.62
N SER A 171 2.37 21.78 4.75
CA SER A 171 2.58 22.52 3.50
C SER A 171 1.43 22.33 2.50
N SER A 172 0.87 21.15 2.43
CA SER A 172 -0.27 20.81 1.59
C SER A 172 -1.09 19.70 2.23
N VAL A 173 -2.39 19.91 2.36
CA VAL A 173 -3.34 18.91 2.85
C VAL A 173 -4.57 18.92 1.96
N ALA A 174 -4.83 17.82 1.28
CA ALA A 174 -6.02 17.59 0.47
C ALA A 174 -7.00 16.64 1.18
N ASN A 175 -8.29 16.87 1.02
CA ASN A 175 -9.34 16.00 1.53
C ASN A 175 -9.90 15.13 0.39
N LEU A 176 -10.14 13.84 0.64
CA LEU A 176 -10.88 13.00 -0.28
C LEU A 176 -12.37 13.31 -0.18
N ASP A 177 -12.94 13.87 -1.23
CA ASP A 177 -14.36 14.19 -1.32
C ASP A 177 -15.21 12.91 -1.22
N TYR A 178 -16.28 12.97 -0.43
CA TYR A 178 -17.11 11.83 -0.02
C TYR A 178 -16.36 10.67 0.68
N GLY A 179 -15.06 10.83 1.00
CA GLY A 179 -14.27 9.87 1.75
C GLY A 179 -14.19 8.49 1.10
N ILE A 180 -13.97 7.45 1.92
CA ILE A 180 -13.89 6.06 1.43
C ILE A 180 -15.21 5.57 0.80
N SER A 181 -16.34 6.23 1.07
CA SER A 181 -17.63 5.88 0.47
C SER A 181 -17.68 6.13 -1.04
N SER A 182 -16.77 6.96 -1.57
CA SER A 182 -16.65 7.23 -3.02
C SER A 182 -15.57 6.38 -3.69
N TYR A 183 -14.80 5.62 -2.91
CA TYR A 183 -13.65 4.84 -3.34
C TYR A 183 -14.01 3.36 -3.45
#